data_19dcd44367cd68cb50f545e447b6a666
#
_entry.id   19dcd44367cd68cb50f545e447b6a666
#
_cell.length_a   1.000
_cell.length_b   1.000
_cell.length_c   1.000
_cell.angle_alpha   90.00
_cell.angle_beta   90.00
_cell.angle_gamma   90.00
#
_symmetry.space_group_name_H-M   'P 1'
#
loop_
_entity.id
_entity.type
_entity.pdbx_description
1 polymer ?
#
loop_
_entity_poly.entity_id
_entity_poly.type
_entity_poly.pdbx_seq_one_letter_code
_entity_poly.pdbx_strand_id
1 'polypeptide(L)'
;MDKRFFKTGRLIKFMLIMVGVMFIFGHGMQADAKQKFVVGFDASFPPYGYLSDDGEYIGFDLDLAAEVAKRNGWELVKQPIDWEAKDTELKVGNIDCIWNGFTMNGREKQYTWTTPYVDNSQIVIVNKDSDIEKLSDLKGKIVCVQSDSSALAALKGDDATKENKELAASMKEITEVGDYNSAFMNLESGMVDAICMDIGVASYKLEASGDKYKMLDERLSSEEYGIGFKRGNTELRDKVQVTLLEMLQDGTFDTIVKKWKLEDSACLSLDDKTYIDGGKVPEVAKITPAPQKTDVQETVAPESTSANTGKKSFVNIALRLSEGMGATLLIFVLTLVFSMPLGLPLTAMRMSKIKVLQWIAKIYISIMRGTPLMLQLLVVFYGPYYIFKIKLPYEYRFYAVIIGFALNYAAYFAEIYRSGIQSIPVGQREAAEVLGYSRAGTFFKIIFPQMVKRIMPPVTNEVITLVKDTSLAFAVAYTEMFTVAQQVSSSMASVMPLFVAGLFYYIFNFIVAYAMEMIEKKLDYYR
;
A
#
# COMPACT_ATOMS: atom_id res chain seq x y z
N MET A 1 7.68 41.80 25.78
CA MET A 1 6.81 41.06 24.80
C MET A 1 5.40 41.01 25.38
N ASP A 2 4.49 41.77 24.79
CA ASP A 2 3.18 41.98 25.37
C ASP A 2 2.18 40.89 25.02
N LYS A 3 1.31 40.53 25.99
CA LYS A 3 0.32 39.44 25.95
C LYS A 3 -0.74 39.57 24.83
N ARG A 4 -0.72 40.66 24.03
CA ARG A 4 -1.75 40.97 23.03
C ARG A 4 -1.45 40.47 21.60
N PHE A 5 -0.22 40.04 21.29
CA PHE A 5 0.14 39.67 19.93
C PHE A 5 -0.29 38.24 19.57
N PHE A 6 -0.29 37.34 20.55
CA PHE A 6 -0.89 36.04 20.43
C PHE A 6 -1.94 35.88 21.54
N LYS A 7 -3.18 36.27 21.30
CA LYS A 7 -4.28 35.74 22.08
C LYS A 7 -4.30 34.25 21.90
N THR A 8 -3.70 33.54 22.85
CA THR A 8 -3.53 32.07 22.88
C THR A 8 -4.83 31.35 22.53
N GLY A 9 -6.00 31.92 22.90
CA GLY A 9 -7.30 31.41 22.54
C GLY A 9 -7.68 31.47 21.05
N ARG A 10 -7.12 32.43 20.28
CA ARG A 10 -7.37 32.50 18.83
C ARG A 10 -6.49 31.53 18.05
N LEU A 11 -5.27 31.32 18.52
CA LEU A 11 -4.34 30.36 17.92
C LEU A 11 -4.77 28.94 18.16
N ILE A 12 -5.19 28.63 19.41
CA ILE A 12 -5.76 27.32 19.76
C ILE A 12 -7.08 27.09 19.01
N LYS A 13 -7.94 28.10 18.87
CA LYS A 13 -9.15 28.02 18.05
C LYS A 13 -8.82 27.80 16.57
N PHE A 14 -7.79 28.44 16.03
CA PHE A 14 -7.36 28.22 14.65
C PHE A 14 -6.82 26.78 14.44
N MET A 15 -6.00 26.27 15.37
CA MET A 15 -5.55 24.87 15.35
C MET A 15 -6.73 23.89 15.48
N LEU A 16 -7.67 24.15 16.41
CA LEU A 16 -8.87 23.32 16.58
C LEU A 16 -9.81 23.42 15.37
N ILE A 17 -9.91 24.56 14.72
CA ILE A 17 -10.67 24.73 13.47
C ILE A 17 -9.98 23.96 12.32
N MET A 18 -8.66 24.04 12.19
CA MET A 18 -7.91 23.30 11.17
C MET A 18 -8.01 21.78 11.38
N VAL A 19 -7.88 21.32 12.62
CA VAL A 19 -8.11 19.92 12.98
C VAL A 19 -9.58 19.54 12.80
N GLY A 20 -10.52 20.41 13.19
CA GLY A 20 -11.96 20.24 13.01
C GLY A 20 -12.38 20.23 11.54
N VAL A 21 -11.77 21.05 10.68
CA VAL A 21 -11.99 21.03 9.22
C VAL A 21 -11.49 19.71 8.62
N MET A 22 -10.35 19.18 9.10
CA MET A 22 -9.88 17.84 8.72
C MET A 22 -10.89 16.73 9.12
N PHE A 23 -11.61 16.90 10.24
CA PHE A 23 -12.64 15.95 10.69
C PHE A 23 -14.02 16.15 10.01
N ILE A 24 -14.37 17.37 9.60
CA ILE A 24 -15.69 17.69 8.99
C ILE A 24 -15.78 17.18 7.54
N PHE A 25 -14.67 17.09 6.81
CA PHE A 25 -14.68 16.47 5.47
C PHE A 25 -14.95 14.96 5.48
N GLY A 26 -14.97 14.31 6.66
CA GLY A 26 -15.30 12.89 6.82
C GLY A 26 -16.79 12.56 6.96
N HIS A 27 -17.68 13.56 7.01
CA HIS A 27 -19.12 13.35 7.20
C HIS A 27 -19.91 13.87 5.99
N GLY A 28 -19.72 13.25 4.84
CA GLY A 28 -20.48 13.51 3.62
C GLY A 28 -21.57 12.46 3.39
N MET A 29 -22.82 12.88 3.52
CA MET A 29 -24.07 12.36 2.95
C MET A 29 -24.21 10.81 2.83
N GLN A 30 -24.93 10.23 3.77
CA GLN A 30 -25.64 8.97 3.58
C GLN A 30 -26.82 9.19 2.62
N ALA A 31 -26.60 8.96 1.33
CA ALA A 31 -27.63 8.47 0.43
C ALA A 31 -27.54 6.94 0.43
N ASP A 32 -28.61 6.20 0.11
CA ASP A 32 -28.71 4.73 0.05
C ASP A 32 -27.48 4.08 -0.62
N ALA A 33 -26.36 4.01 0.09
CA ALA A 33 -25.14 3.42 -0.39
C ALA A 33 -25.27 1.90 -0.24
N LYS A 34 -25.08 1.16 -1.34
CA LYS A 34 -24.92 -0.30 -1.27
C LYS A 34 -23.88 -0.65 -0.22
N GLN A 35 -24.10 -1.78 0.48
CA GLN A 35 -23.10 -2.30 1.41
C GLN A 35 -21.79 -2.51 0.64
N LYS A 36 -20.70 -1.90 1.11
CA LYS A 36 -19.36 -2.15 0.57
C LYS A 36 -18.86 -3.51 1.03
N PHE A 37 -18.25 -4.24 0.12
CA PHE A 37 -17.52 -5.48 0.38
C PHE A 37 -16.06 -5.27 -0.04
N VAL A 38 -15.18 -5.11 0.96
CA VAL A 38 -13.78 -4.76 0.75
C VAL A 38 -12.92 -6.01 0.78
N VAL A 39 -12.42 -6.41 -0.37
CA VAL A 39 -11.55 -7.59 -0.54
C VAL A 39 -10.10 -7.17 -0.53
N GLY A 40 -9.33 -7.67 0.44
CA GLY A 40 -7.89 -7.45 0.54
C GLY A 40 -7.11 -8.50 -0.25
N PHE A 41 -6.16 -8.05 -1.09
CA PHE A 41 -5.35 -8.92 -1.94
C PHE A 41 -3.97 -8.31 -2.22
N ASP A 42 -2.98 -9.15 -2.55
CA ASP A 42 -1.69 -8.74 -3.09
C ASP A 42 -1.83 -8.51 -4.60
N ALA A 43 -1.61 -7.28 -5.06
CA ALA A 43 -1.71 -6.92 -6.48
C ALA A 43 -0.54 -7.44 -7.34
N SER A 44 0.34 -8.24 -6.77
CA SER A 44 1.51 -8.85 -7.42
C SER A 44 1.41 -10.37 -7.51
N PHE A 45 0.20 -10.94 -7.37
CA PHE A 45 -0.05 -12.38 -7.23
C PHE A 45 -0.92 -12.96 -8.38
N PRO A 46 -0.47 -12.90 -9.65
CA PRO A 46 -1.18 -13.53 -10.77
C PRO A 46 -1.12 -15.07 -10.64
N PRO A 47 -2.16 -15.82 -11.07
CA PRO A 47 -3.39 -15.36 -11.71
C PRO A 47 -4.50 -14.98 -10.75
N TYR A 48 -4.29 -14.99 -9.43
CA TYR A 48 -5.33 -14.80 -8.40
C TYR A 48 -5.75 -13.35 -8.22
N GLY A 49 -4.77 -12.42 -8.12
CA GLY A 49 -5.02 -10.98 -8.02
C GLY A 49 -3.82 -10.17 -8.50
N TYR A 50 -4.01 -9.30 -9.51
CA TYR A 50 -2.92 -8.49 -10.03
C TYR A 50 -3.43 -7.30 -10.87
N LEU A 51 -2.53 -6.37 -11.20
CA LEU A 51 -2.82 -5.23 -12.06
C LEU A 51 -2.67 -5.65 -13.53
N SER A 52 -3.77 -5.56 -14.30
CA SER A 52 -3.78 -5.87 -15.74
C SER A 52 -3.04 -4.83 -16.57
N ASP A 53 -2.90 -5.13 -17.86
CA ASP A 53 -2.35 -4.20 -18.83
C ASP A 53 -3.18 -2.94 -19.04
N ASP A 54 -4.46 -2.97 -18.74
CA ASP A 54 -5.38 -1.84 -18.84
C ASP A 54 -5.48 -1.02 -17.55
N GLY A 55 -4.70 -1.35 -16.51
CA GLY A 55 -4.69 -0.64 -15.22
C GLY A 55 -5.78 -1.10 -14.24
N GLU A 56 -6.54 -2.14 -14.58
CA GLU A 56 -7.58 -2.69 -13.74
C GLU A 56 -7.05 -3.85 -12.88
N TYR A 57 -7.55 -3.96 -11.65
CA TYR A 57 -7.27 -5.13 -10.83
C TYR A 57 -8.13 -6.31 -11.28
N ILE A 58 -7.46 -7.36 -11.76
CA ILE A 58 -8.07 -8.58 -12.28
C ILE A 58 -7.46 -9.82 -11.61
N GLY A 59 -8.09 -10.96 -11.79
CA GLY A 59 -7.61 -12.24 -11.29
C GLY A 59 -8.75 -13.20 -11.01
N PHE A 60 -8.43 -14.47 -10.86
CA PHE A 60 -9.38 -15.53 -10.56
C PHE A 60 -10.21 -15.22 -9.31
N ASP A 61 -9.53 -14.86 -8.22
CA ASP A 61 -10.18 -14.54 -6.95
C ASP A 61 -11.02 -13.25 -7.03
N LEU A 62 -10.54 -12.26 -7.80
CA LEU A 62 -11.26 -11.00 -7.99
C LEU A 62 -12.49 -11.15 -8.87
N ASP A 63 -12.48 -12.07 -9.84
CA ASP A 63 -13.65 -12.41 -10.64
C ASP A 63 -14.71 -13.14 -9.80
N LEU A 64 -14.28 -14.09 -8.96
CA LEU A 64 -15.17 -14.74 -7.99
C LEU A 64 -15.78 -13.72 -7.02
N ALA A 65 -14.97 -12.83 -6.47
CA ALA A 65 -15.41 -11.78 -5.56
C ALA A 65 -16.39 -10.81 -6.23
N ALA A 66 -16.20 -10.49 -7.51
CA ALA A 66 -17.08 -9.63 -8.27
C ALA A 66 -18.47 -10.25 -8.46
N GLU A 67 -18.54 -11.54 -8.80
CA GLU A 67 -19.82 -12.23 -8.96
C GLU A 67 -20.50 -12.44 -7.59
N VAL A 68 -19.74 -12.75 -6.53
CA VAL A 68 -20.27 -12.81 -5.16
C VAL A 68 -20.87 -11.47 -4.72
N ALA A 69 -20.17 -10.37 -4.93
CA ALA A 69 -20.69 -9.04 -4.59
C ALA A 69 -21.94 -8.69 -5.38
N LYS A 70 -21.95 -8.98 -6.68
CA LYS A 70 -23.08 -8.75 -7.58
C LYS A 70 -24.34 -9.51 -7.12
N ARG A 71 -24.22 -10.79 -6.78
CA ARG A 71 -25.36 -11.62 -6.32
C ARG A 71 -25.92 -11.15 -4.97
N ASN A 72 -25.05 -10.67 -4.10
CA ASN A 72 -25.46 -10.13 -2.80
C ASN A 72 -25.90 -8.65 -2.84
N GLY A 73 -25.83 -7.98 -3.99
CA GLY A 73 -26.16 -6.57 -4.14
C GLY A 73 -25.17 -5.62 -3.46
N TRP A 74 -23.94 -6.08 -3.22
CA TRP A 74 -22.85 -5.30 -2.61
C TRP A 74 -22.07 -4.51 -3.65
N GLU A 75 -21.39 -3.45 -3.17
CA GLU A 75 -20.39 -2.72 -3.94
C GLU A 75 -19.03 -3.34 -3.64
N LEU A 76 -18.42 -4.02 -4.63
CA LEU A 76 -17.07 -4.58 -4.49
C LEU A 76 -16.02 -3.46 -4.46
N VAL A 77 -15.18 -3.48 -3.42
CA VAL A 77 -13.96 -2.67 -3.33
C VAL A 77 -12.77 -3.61 -3.37
N LYS A 78 -12.01 -3.58 -4.45
CA LYS A 78 -10.75 -4.32 -4.61
C LYS A 78 -9.64 -3.52 -3.94
N GLN A 79 -9.17 -3.95 -2.76
CA GLN A 79 -8.18 -3.25 -1.96
C GLN A 79 -6.83 -3.97 -2.05
N PRO A 80 -5.86 -3.45 -2.83
CA PRO A 80 -4.50 -3.94 -2.74
C PRO A 80 -3.93 -3.66 -1.35
N ILE A 81 -3.25 -4.63 -0.78
CA ILE A 81 -2.61 -4.54 0.54
C ILE A 81 -1.16 -5.00 0.45
N ASP A 82 -0.35 -4.57 1.40
CA ASP A 82 0.91 -5.20 1.71
C ASP A 82 0.63 -6.56 2.37
N TRP A 83 1.23 -7.63 1.83
CA TRP A 83 0.96 -8.98 2.33
C TRP A 83 1.34 -9.17 3.80
N GLU A 84 2.41 -8.54 4.26
CA GLU A 84 2.81 -8.57 5.68
C GLU A 84 1.80 -7.84 6.58
N ALA A 85 1.03 -6.90 6.04
CA ALA A 85 0.02 -6.14 6.78
C ALA A 85 -1.38 -6.78 6.81
N LYS A 86 -1.62 -7.89 6.08
CA LYS A 86 -2.94 -8.52 5.88
C LYS A 86 -3.73 -8.73 7.17
N ASP A 87 -3.07 -9.23 8.22
CA ASP A 87 -3.69 -9.51 9.51
C ASP A 87 -4.14 -8.23 10.21
N THR A 88 -3.32 -7.20 10.11
CA THR A 88 -3.62 -5.89 10.69
C THR A 88 -4.79 -5.25 9.95
N GLU A 89 -4.78 -5.27 8.62
CA GLU A 89 -5.85 -4.73 7.78
C GLU A 89 -7.20 -5.39 8.08
N LEU A 90 -7.22 -6.73 8.17
CA LEU A 90 -8.40 -7.50 8.53
C LEU A 90 -8.85 -7.24 9.97
N LYS A 91 -7.91 -7.17 10.91
CA LYS A 91 -8.19 -6.96 12.33
C LYS A 91 -8.80 -5.60 12.62
N VAL A 92 -8.28 -4.54 11.98
CA VAL A 92 -8.78 -3.17 12.14
C VAL A 92 -10.08 -2.94 11.36
N GLY A 93 -10.39 -3.80 10.38
CA GLY A 93 -11.61 -3.73 9.57
C GLY A 93 -11.49 -2.80 8.36
N ASN A 94 -10.28 -2.61 7.84
CA ASN A 94 -10.03 -1.92 6.58
C ASN A 94 -10.38 -2.79 5.38
N ILE A 95 -10.33 -4.12 5.56
CA ILE A 95 -10.79 -5.14 4.63
C ILE A 95 -11.77 -6.07 5.35
N ASP A 96 -12.71 -6.65 4.61
CA ASP A 96 -13.72 -7.58 5.12
C ASP A 96 -13.23 -9.03 5.08
N CYS A 97 -12.39 -9.35 4.10
CA CYS A 97 -11.75 -10.65 3.95
C CYS A 97 -10.39 -10.53 3.26
N ILE A 98 -9.58 -11.57 3.39
CA ILE A 98 -8.38 -11.82 2.59
C ILE A 98 -8.77 -12.86 1.53
N TRP A 99 -8.69 -12.48 0.26
CA TRP A 99 -9.04 -13.34 -0.86
C TRP A 99 -8.02 -13.20 -1.97
N ASN A 100 -7.00 -14.07 -1.94
CA ASN A 100 -5.83 -13.97 -2.81
C ASN A 100 -4.99 -15.25 -2.82
N GLY A 101 -5.57 -16.38 -3.17
CA GLY A 101 -4.85 -17.66 -3.05
C GLY A 101 -4.33 -17.85 -1.62
N PHE A 102 -5.19 -17.75 -0.64
CA PHE A 102 -4.78 -17.68 0.75
C PHE A 102 -4.80 -19.04 1.42
N THR A 103 -3.61 -19.57 1.74
CA THR A 103 -3.42 -20.89 2.34
C THR A 103 -4.05 -20.99 3.72
N MET A 104 -4.88 -22.02 3.88
CA MET A 104 -5.60 -22.34 5.12
C MET A 104 -4.72 -23.15 6.09
N ASN A 105 -3.89 -24.05 5.56
CA ASN A 105 -3.07 -24.99 6.34
C ASN A 105 -2.12 -24.25 7.29
N GLY A 106 -2.15 -24.65 8.58
CA GLY A 106 -1.39 -24.01 9.64
C GLY A 106 -1.98 -22.71 10.18
N ARG A 107 -3.05 -22.19 9.55
CA ARG A 107 -3.74 -20.93 9.94
C ARG A 107 -5.20 -21.14 10.35
N GLU A 108 -5.65 -22.39 10.52
CA GLU A 108 -7.05 -22.77 10.75
C GLU A 108 -7.66 -22.04 11.97
N LYS A 109 -6.85 -21.78 13.00
CA LYS A 109 -7.30 -21.15 14.25
C LYS A 109 -7.21 -19.62 14.22
N GLN A 110 -6.59 -19.04 13.20
CA GLN A 110 -6.34 -17.59 13.15
C GLN A 110 -7.51 -16.84 12.52
N TYR A 111 -8.22 -17.47 11.60
CA TYR A 111 -9.29 -16.87 10.80
C TYR A 111 -10.60 -17.66 10.94
N THR A 112 -11.66 -17.09 10.39
CA THR A 112 -12.89 -17.79 10.03
C THR A 112 -12.84 -18.04 8.53
N TRP A 113 -12.79 -19.31 8.11
CA TRP A 113 -12.54 -19.72 6.75
C TRP A 113 -13.80 -20.15 5.99
N THR A 114 -13.82 -19.97 4.67
CA THR A 114 -14.69 -20.77 3.79
C THR A 114 -14.23 -22.22 3.76
N THR A 115 -14.96 -23.10 3.06
CA THR A 115 -14.38 -24.35 2.59
C THR A 115 -13.31 -24.07 1.53
N PRO A 116 -12.34 -24.97 1.32
CA PRO A 116 -11.33 -24.78 0.29
C PRO A 116 -11.97 -24.70 -1.11
N TYR A 117 -11.37 -23.89 -1.99
CA TYR A 117 -11.84 -23.74 -3.36
C TYR A 117 -10.74 -23.98 -4.41
N VAL A 118 -9.46 -24.03 -3.99
CA VAL A 118 -8.31 -24.34 -4.83
C VAL A 118 -7.32 -25.21 -4.04
N ASP A 119 -6.88 -26.31 -4.65
CA ASP A 119 -5.70 -27.07 -4.23
C ASP A 119 -4.43 -26.39 -4.73
N ASN A 120 -3.46 -26.20 -3.85
CA ASN A 120 -2.19 -25.56 -4.16
C ASN A 120 -1.01 -26.41 -3.69
N SER A 121 0.19 -26.04 -4.13
CA SER A 121 1.46 -26.62 -3.68
C SER A 121 2.55 -25.58 -3.67
N GLN A 122 3.46 -25.68 -2.73
CA GLN A 122 4.70 -24.93 -2.76
C GLN A 122 5.74 -25.70 -3.58
N ILE A 123 6.36 -25.02 -4.54
CA ILE A 123 7.33 -25.59 -5.49
C ILE A 123 8.59 -24.74 -5.53
N VAL A 124 9.58 -25.20 -6.28
CA VAL A 124 10.84 -24.49 -6.49
C VAL A 124 11.02 -24.12 -7.95
N ILE A 125 11.36 -22.85 -8.19
CA ILE A 125 11.74 -22.30 -9.49
C ILE A 125 13.23 -22.02 -9.48
N VAL A 126 13.90 -22.33 -10.60
CA VAL A 126 15.31 -22.03 -10.83
C VAL A 126 15.51 -21.52 -12.26
N ASN A 127 16.66 -20.90 -12.54
CA ASN A 127 17.01 -20.57 -13.91
C ASN A 127 17.08 -21.83 -14.79
N LYS A 128 16.75 -21.72 -16.08
CA LYS A 128 16.72 -22.85 -17.04
C LYS A 128 18.03 -23.64 -17.04
N ASP A 129 19.15 -22.92 -16.99
CA ASP A 129 20.51 -23.51 -17.07
C ASP A 129 21.05 -23.95 -15.70
N SER A 130 20.25 -23.91 -14.65
CA SER A 130 20.65 -24.34 -13.29
C SER A 130 20.90 -25.85 -13.22
N ASP A 131 21.89 -26.23 -12.41
CA ASP A 131 22.22 -27.61 -12.05
C ASP A 131 21.28 -28.23 -11.00
N ILE A 132 20.33 -27.46 -10.48
CA ILE A 132 19.36 -27.88 -9.49
C ILE A 132 18.22 -28.62 -10.20
N GLU A 133 18.01 -29.91 -9.89
CA GLU A 133 16.97 -30.77 -10.47
C GLU A 133 15.97 -31.27 -9.43
N LYS A 134 16.34 -31.30 -8.15
CA LYS A 134 15.52 -31.80 -7.04
C LYS A 134 15.77 -31.01 -5.75
N LEU A 135 14.88 -31.16 -4.78
CA LEU A 135 14.95 -30.41 -3.51
C LEU A 135 16.27 -30.63 -2.76
N SER A 136 16.86 -31.81 -2.81
CA SER A 136 18.15 -32.10 -2.16
C SER A 136 19.33 -31.29 -2.73
N ASP A 137 19.22 -30.77 -3.96
CA ASP A 137 20.27 -29.99 -4.61
C ASP A 137 20.29 -28.54 -4.11
N LEU A 138 19.29 -28.13 -3.32
CA LEU A 138 19.26 -26.83 -2.63
C LEU A 138 20.28 -26.75 -1.48
N LYS A 139 20.94 -27.85 -1.14
CA LYS A 139 21.99 -27.85 -0.12
C LYS A 139 23.13 -26.89 -0.48
N GLY A 140 23.41 -25.95 0.41
CA GLY A 140 24.45 -24.94 0.22
C GLY A 140 24.07 -23.81 -0.76
N LYS A 141 22.85 -23.78 -1.28
CA LYS A 141 22.31 -22.76 -2.18
C LYS A 141 21.62 -21.64 -1.39
N ILE A 142 21.49 -20.47 -2.00
CA ILE A 142 20.70 -19.34 -1.48
C ILE A 142 19.31 -19.43 -2.08
N VAL A 143 18.30 -19.55 -1.22
CA VAL A 143 16.90 -19.74 -1.63
C VAL A 143 16.09 -18.50 -1.23
N CYS A 144 15.25 -18.01 -2.13
CA CYS A 144 14.37 -16.86 -1.90
C CYS A 144 12.93 -17.33 -1.63
N VAL A 145 12.26 -16.65 -0.69
CA VAL A 145 10.85 -16.85 -0.37
C VAL A 145 10.19 -15.48 -0.15
N GLN A 146 8.87 -15.40 -0.33
CA GLN A 146 8.15 -14.21 0.11
C GLN A 146 7.98 -14.24 1.64
N SER A 147 8.13 -13.07 2.27
CA SER A 147 7.89 -12.90 3.71
C SER A 147 6.47 -13.30 4.08
N ASP A 148 6.30 -13.96 5.22
CA ASP A 148 5.00 -14.44 5.73
C ASP A 148 4.20 -15.32 4.74
N SER A 149 4.92 -15.99 3.82
CA SER A 149 4.36 -16.92 2.84
C SER A 149 4.27 -18.35 3.39
N SER A 150 3.47 -19.18 2.69
CA SER A 150 3.38 -20.63 2.97
C SER A 150 4.69 -21.36 2.66
N ALA A 151 5.47 -20.90 1.66
CA ALA A 151 6.79 -21.45 1.39
C ALA A 151 7.75 -21.24 2.58
N LEU A 152 7.75 -20.04 3.18
CA LEU A 152 8.53 -19.78 4.38
C LEU A 152 8.07 -20.63 5.56
N ALA A 153 6.75 -20.74 5.75
CA ALA A 153 6.18 -21.58 6.80
C ALA A 153 6.50 -23.08 6.59
N ALA A 154 6.47 -23.58 5.36
CA ALA A 154 6.84 -24.96 5.03
C ALA A 154 8.32 -25.27 5.32
N LEU A 155 9.21 -24.26 5.24
CA LEU A 155 10.64 -24.43 5.51
C LEU A 155 11.02 -24.19 6.98
N LYS A 156 10.45 -23.17 7.62
CA LYS A 156 10.87 -22.67 8.95
C LYS A 156 9.77 -22.67 10.01
N GLY A 157 8.50 -22.89 9.62
CA GLY A 157 7.36 -22.85 10.54
C GLY A 157 7.42 -23.93 11.61
N ASP A 158 6.69 -23.72 12.71
CA ASP A 158 6.62 -24.69 13.80
C ASP A 158 6.07 -26.04 13.32
N ASP A 159 5.10 -26.02 12.42
CA ASP A 159 4.44 -27.20 11.83
C ASP A 159 5.16 -27.74 10.58
N ALA A 160 6.31 -27.17 10.18
CA ALA A 160 7.10 -27.68 9.06
C ALA A 160 7.58 -29.11 9.32
N THR A 161 7.56 -29.94 8.27
CA THR A 161 7.99 -31.36 8.37
C THR A 161 9.46 -31.44 8.77
N LYS A 162 9.86 -32.60 9.30
CA LYS A 162 11.26 -32.81 9.70
C LYS A 162 12.18 -32.71 8.47
N GLU A 163 11.76 -33.26 7.35
CA GLU A 163 12.48 -33.24 6.08
C GLU A 163 12.69 -31.80 5.59
N ASN A 164 11.66 -30.97 5.64
CA ASN A 164 11.75 -29.58 5.23
C ASN A 164 12.64 -28.75 6.19
N LYS A 165 12.59 -28.99 7.50
CA LYS A 165 13.47 -28.35 8.47
C LYS A 165 14.94 -28.73 8.24
N GLU A 166 15.21 -30.02 7.94
CA GLU A 166 16.56 -30.49 7.59
C GLU A 166 17.02 -29.89 6.25
N LEU A 167 16.15 -29.82 5.27
CA LEU A 167 16.40 -29.15 3.99
C LEU A 167 16.75 -27.67 4.20
N ALA A 168 15.93 -26.93 4.93
CA ALA A 168 16.15 -25.52 5.24
C ALA A 168 17.48 -25.29 5.97
N ALA A 169 17.82 -26.16 6.93
CA ALA A 169 19.10 -26.11 7.65
C ALA A 169 20.31 -26.44 6.76
N SER A 170 20.12 -27.15 5.66
CA SER A 170 21.16 -27.50 4.69
C SER A 170 21.47 -26.38 3.69
N MET A 171 20.52 -25.44 3.48
CA MET A 171 20.67 -24.29 2.61
C MET A 171 21.74 -23.34 3.17
N LYS A 172 22.41 -22.60 2.30
CA LYS A 172 23.36 -21.56 2.72
C LYS A 172 22.65 -20.39 3.39
N GLU A 173 21.53 -19.98 2.78
CA GLU A 173 20.72 -18.86 3.25
C GLU A 173 19.30 -18.97 2.70
N ILE A 174 18.31 -18.52 3.48
CA ILE A 174 16.94 -18.29 3.03
C ILE A 174 16.70 -16.79 3.11
N THR A 175 16.63 -16.14 1.94
CA THR A 175 16.40 -14.71 1.78
C THR A 175 14.89 -14.44 1.69
N GLU A 176 14.40 -13.52 2.48
CA GLU A 176 13.00 -13.11 2.48
C GLU A 176 12.80 -11.81 1.71
N VAL A 177 11.75 -11.74 0.89
CA VAL A 177 11.38 -10.56 0.08
C VAL A 177 9.89 -10.25 0.24
N GLY A 178 9.50 -9.00 -0.01
CA GLY A 178 8.11 -8.58 0.18
C GLY A 178 7.15 -9.09 -0.91
N ASP A 179 7.65 -9.39 -2.11
CA ASP A 179 6.86 -9.82 -3.26
C ASP A 179 7.65 -10.76 -4.20
N TYR A 180 6.94 -11.55 -5.01
CA TYR A 180 7.57 -12.49 -5.94
C TYR A 180 8.31 -11.81 -7.08
N ASN A 181 7.98 -10.57 -7.44
CA ASN A 181 8.74 -9.87 -8.47
C ASN A 181 10.18 -9.60 -8.01
N SER A 182 10.33 -9.16 -6.75
CA SER A 182 11.64 -9.03 -6.10
C SER A 182 12.41 -10.36 -6.06
N ALA A 183 11.71 -11.49 -5.82
CA ALA A 183 12.32 -12.82 -5.85
C ALA A 183 12.86 -13.15 -7.25
N PHE A 184 12.07 -12.93 -8.31
CA PHE A 184 12.51 -13.18 -9.69
C PHE A 184 13.66 -12.26 -10.11
N MET A 185 13.68 -10.99 -9.69
CA MET A 185 14.82 -10.09 -9.93
C MET A 185 16.10 -10.60 -9.27
N ASN A 186 16.00 -11.12 -8.04
CA ASN A 186 17.14 -11.72 -7.34
C ASN A 186 17.64 -12.98 -8.06
N LEU A 187 16.72 -13.82 -8.59
CA LEU A 187 17.07 -15.00 -9.36
C LEU A 187 17.74 -14.63 -10.71
N GLU A 188 17.20 -13.67 -11.44
CA GLU A 188 17.79 -13.18 -12.71
C GLU A 188 19.17 -12.55 -12.52
N SER A 189 19.38 -11.83 -11.43
CA SER A 189 20.67 -11.20 -11.11
C SER A 189 21.69 -12.18 -10.52
N GLY A 190 21.30 -13.41 -10.23
CA GLY A 190 22.15 -14.42 -9.58
C GLY A 190 22.44 -14.14 -8.11
N MET A 191 21.65 -13.29 -7.45
CA MET A 191 21.72 -13.07 -6.00
C MET A 191 21.19 -14.27 -5.22
N VAL A 192 20.25 -15.03 -5.81
CA VAL A 192 19.72 -16.27 -5.27
C VAL A 192 19.77 -17.36 -6.32
N ASP A 193 19.83 -18.61 -5.87
CA ASP A 193 19.92 -19.79 -6.76
C ASP A 193 18.54 -20.35 -7.11
N ALA A 194 17.54 -20.14 -6.23
CA ALA A 194 16.20 -20.69 -6.36
C ALA A 194 15.15 -19.83 -5.66
N ILE A 195 13.89 -19.99 -6.07
CA ILE A 195 12.72 -19.37 -5.42
C ILE A 195 11.77 -20.49 -5.00
N CYS A 196 11.29 -20.50 -3.74
CA CYS A 196 10.14 -21.31 -3.32
C CYS A 196 8.89 -20.47 -3.39
N MET A 197 7.84 -20.97 -4.06
CA MET A 197 6.62 -20.22 -4.30
C MET A 197 5.42 -21.13 -4.65
N ASP A 198 4.26 -20.51 -4.77
CA ASP A 198 3.00 -21.16 -5.14
C ASP A 198 3.01 -21.65 -6.59
N ILE A 199 2.56 -22.88 -6.82
CA ILE A 199 2.57 -23.51 -8.15
C ILE A 199 1.72 -22.72 -9.18
N GLY A 200 0.58 -22.16 -8.76
CA GLY A 200 -0.28 -21.37 -9.66
C GLY A 200 0.42 -20.10 -10.15
N VAL A 201 1.10 -19.38 -9.23
CA VAL A 201 1.88 -18.18 -9.58
C VAL A 201 3.10 -18.57 -10.42
N ALA A 202 3.78 -19.64 -10.07
CA ALA A 202 4.92 -20.17 -10.81
C ALA A 202 4.55 -20.51 -12.26
N SER A 203 3.47 -21.25 -12.46
CA SER A 203 2.97 -21.65 -13.79
C SER A 203 2.64 -20.45 -14.66
N TYR A 204 1.95 -19.45 -14.10
CA TYR A 204 1.66 -18.21 -14.79
C TYR A 204 2.94 -17.46 -15.22
N LYS A 205 3.93 -17.38 -14.32
CA LYS A 205 5.22 -16.71 -14.61
C LYS A 205 6.05 -17.45 -15.64
N LEU A 206 6.06 -18.78 -15.60
CA LEU A 206 6.75 -19.62 -16.59
C LEU A 206 6.15 -19.43 -17.98
N GLU A 207 4.81 -19.43 -18.11
CA GLU A 207 4.13 -19.19 -19.39
C GLU A 207 4.46 -17.79 -19.94
N ALA A 208 4.48 -16.76 -19.07
CA ALA A 208 4.79 -15.38 -19.47
C ALA A 208 6.27 -15.15 -19.80
N SER A 209 7.19 -15.90 -19.18
CA SER A 209 8.65 -15.66 -19.28
C SER A 209 9.33 -16.50 -20.36
N GLY A 210 8.59 -17.41 -21.02
CA GLY A 210 9.16 -18.36 -21.98
C GLY A 210 10.16 -19.31 -21.31
N ASP A 211 11.21 -19.67 -22.02
CA ASP A 211 12.21 -20.67 -21.59
C ASP A 211 13.29 -20.15 -20.61
N LYS A 212 13.03 -19.10 -19.84
CA LYS A 212 14.04 -18.54 -18.91
C LYS A 212 14.21 -19.38 -17.65
N TYR A 213 13.15 -20.00 -17.16
CA TYR A 213 13.12 -20.71 -15.88
C TYR A 213 12.62 -22.16 -16.06
N LYS A 214 12.88 -22.99 -15.06
CA LYS A 214 12.27 -24.31 -14.90
C LYS A 214 11.75 -24.49 -13.49
N MET A 215 10.67 -25.27 -13.37
CA MET A 215 10.08 -25.70 -12.12
C MET A 215 10.57 -27.12 -11.80
N LEU A 216 10.89 -27.39 -10.54
CA LEU A 216 11.22 -28.73 -10.10
C LEU A 216 9.94 -29.59 -10.01
N ASP A 217 10.07 -30.89 -10.30
CA ASP A 217 8.95 -31.84 -10.19
C ASP A 217 8.56 -32.12 -8.72
N GLU A 218 9.53 -32.03 -7.81
CA GLU A 218 9.31 -32.26 -6.38
C GLU A 218 8.60 -31.05 -5.74
N ARG A 219 7.60 -31.35 -4.90
CA ARG A 219 6.83 -30.34 -4.16
C ARG A 219 7.36 -30.20 -2.75
N LEU A 220 7.46 -28.97 -2.27
CA LEU A 220 7.84 -28.65 -0.90
C LEU A 220 6.70 -28.94 0.10
N SER A 221 5.46 -28.61 -0.28
CA SER A 221 4.24 -28.90 0.47
C SER A 221 3.02 -28.90 -0.44
N SER A 222 1.94 -29.53 0.02
CA SER A 222 0.60 -29.42 -0.56
C SER A 222 -0.28 -28.66 0.43
N GLU A 223 -1.16 -27.83 -0.07
CA GLU A 223 -1.99 -26.93 0.74
C GLU A 223 -3.30 -26.57 0.02
N GLU A 224 -4.23 -25.99 0.75
CA GLU A 224 -5.55 -25.62 0.25
C GLU A 224 -5.76 -24.09 0.43
N TYR A 225 -6.36 -23.46 -0.57
CA TYR A 225 -6.77 -22.06 -0.49
C TYR A 225 -8.20 -21.91 -0.05
N GLY A 226 -8.41 -21.00 0.89
CA GLY A 226 -9.72 -20.54 1.34
C GLY A 226 -9.77 -19.03 1.44
N ILE A 227 -10.98 -18.50 1.68
CA ILE A 227 -11.17 -17.08 1.93
C ILE A 227 -11.11 -16.87 3.43
N GLY A 228 -10.17 -16.02 3.87
CA GLY A 228 -9.95 -15.73 5.29
C GLY A 228 -10.73 -14.51 5.76
N PHE A 229 -11.64 -14.72 6.72
CA PHE A 229 -12.38 -13.64 7.39
C PHE A 229 -11.83 -13.41 8.78
N LYS A 230 -12.10 -12.23 9.33
CA LYS A 230 -11.80 -11.96 10.74
C LYS A 230 -12.43 -13.03 11.64
N ARG A 231 -11.63 -13.57 12.57
CA ARG A 231 -12.09 -14.63 13.46
C ARG A 231 -13.39 -14.26 14.16
N GLY A 232 -14.39 -15.14 14.04
CA GLY A 232 -15.74 -14.98 14.55
C GLY A 232 -16.73 -14.28 13.61
N ASN A 233 -16.29 -13.81 12.44
CA ASN A 233 -17.17 -13.22 11.42
C ASN A 233 -17.82 -14.31 10.54
N THR A 234 -18.65 -15.15 11.17
CA THR A 234 -19.32 -16.27 10.50
C THR A 234 -20.44 -15.81 9.58
N GLU A 235 -21.14 -14.73 9.92
CA GLU A 235 -22.27 -14.24 9.11
C GLU A 235 -21.84 -13.84 7.68
N LEU A 236 -20.75 -13.07 7.56
CA LEU A 236 -20.26 -12.67 6.24
C LEU A 236 -19.66 -13.86 5.49
N ARG A 237 -18.87 -14.72 6.19
CA ARG A 237 -18.33 -15.94 5.63
C ARG A 237 -19.44 -16.83 5.05
N ASP A 238 -20.54 -17.03 5.78
CA ASP A 238 -21.62 -17.89 5.34
C ASP A 238 -22.33 -17.36 4.10
N LYS A 239 -22.55 -16.03 4.01
CA LYS A 239 -23.09 -15.40 2.80
C LYS A 239 -22.20 -15.63 1.59
N VAL A 240 -20.89 -15.44 1.75
CA VAL A 240 -19.92 -15.67 0.66
C VAL A 240 -19.89 -17.15 0.28
N GLN A 241 -19.84 -18.06 1.27
CA GLN A 241 -19.83 -19.51 1.03
C GLN A 241 -21.08 -19.97 0.29
N VAL A 242 -22.26 -19.56 0.71
CA VAL A 242 -23.53 -19.89 0.04
C VAL A 242 -23.49 -19.44 -1.40
N THR A 243 -23.06 -18.21 -1.65
CA THR A 243 -22.98 -17.67 -3.02
C THR A 243 -21.99 -18.44 -3.89
N LEU A 244 -20.82 -18.85 -3.36
CA LEU A 244 -19.85 -19.69 -4.08
C LEU A 244 -20.45 -21.05 -4.45
N LEU A 245 -21.21 -21.67 -3.54
CA LEU A 245 -21.89 -22.95 -3.83
C LEU A 245 -23.03 -22.77 -4.85
N GLU A 246 -23.75 -21.65 -4.83
CA GLU A 246 -24.72 -21.30 -5.89
C GLU A 246 -24.03 -21.16 -7.24
N MET A 247 -22.86 -20.49 -7.28
CA MET A 247 -22.05 -20.36 -8.50
C MET A 247 -21.55 -21.70 -9.02
N LEU A 248 -21.22 -22.64 -8.11
CA LEU A 248 -20.86 -24.01 -8.50
C LEU A 248 -22.04 -24.76 -9.06
N GLN A 249 -23.24 -24.64 -8.47
CA GLN A 249 -24.45 -25.31 -8.94
C GLN A 249 -24.91 -24.85 -10.34
N ASP A 250 -24.79 -23.56 -10.64
CA ASP A 250 -25.22 -23.00 -11.93
C ASP A 250 -24.12 -22.96 -12.99
N GLY A 251 -22.89 -23.44 -12.67
CA GLY A 251 -21.75 -23.50 -13.58
C GLY A 251 -20.98 -22.20 -13.77
N THR A 252 -21.34 -21.13 -13.03
CA THR A 252 -20.60 -19.87 -13.10
C THR A 252 -19.18 -20.01 -12.52
N PHE A 253 -19.03 -20.77 -11.43
CA PHE A 253 -17.71 -21.09 -10.85
C PHE A 253 -16.82 -21.77 -11.88
N ASP A 254 -17.31 -22.84 -12.54
CA ASP A 254 -16.56 -23.57 -13.55
C ASP A 254 -16.21 -22.70 -14.77
N THR A 255 -17.07 -21.75 -15.12
CA THR A 255 -16.79 -20.79 -16.20
C THR A 255 -15.61 -19.89 -15.85
N ILE A 256 -15.54 -19.39 -14.59
CA ILE A 256 -14.44 -18.57 -14.11
C ILE A 256 -13.15 -19.40 -13.99
N VAL A 257 -13.24 -20.64 -13.48
CA VAL A 257 -12.12 -21.61 -13.43
C VAL A 257 -11.48 -21.80 -14.80
N LYS A 258 -12.31 -22.08 -15.83
CA LYS A 258 -11.86 -22.25 -17.22
C LYS A 258 -11.24 -20.99 -17.80
N LYS A 259 -11.82 -19.81 -17.52
CA LYS A 259 -11.25 -18.54 -17.95
C LYS A 259 -9.79 -18.38 -17.49
N TRP A 260 -9.49 -18.85 -16.28
CA TRP A 260 -8.17 -18.71 -15.67
C TRP A 260 -7.30 -19.96 -15.78
N LYS A 261 -7.74 -21.01 -16.51
CA LYS A 261 -7.02 -22.28 -16.71
C LYS A 261 -6.61 -22.96 -15.40
N LEU A 262 -7.54 -23.00 -14.44
CA LEU A 262 -7.33 -23.58 -13.10
C LEU A 262 -8.16 -24.85 -12.88
N GLU A 263 -8.57 -25.55 -13.95
CA GLU A 263 -9.42 -26.75 -13.89
C GLU A 263 -8.81 -27.85 -13.03
N ASP A 264 -7.50 -28.04 -13.12
CA ASP A 264 -6.77 -29.09 -12.38
C ASP A 264 -6.55 -28.75 -10.91
N SER A 265 -6.79 -27.50 -10.51
CA SER A 265 -6.57 -27.00 -9.16
C SER A 265 -7.86 -26.65 -8.41
N ALA A 266 -8.98 -26.49 -9.11
CA ALA A 266 -10.26 -26.15 -8.49
C ALA A 266 -10.81 -27.33 -7.69
N CYS A 267 -11.09 -27.13 -6.39
CA CYS A 267 -11.53 -28.19 -5.47
C CYS A 267 -12.86 -27.89 -4.74
N LEU A 268 -13.51 -26.75 -5.03
CA LEU A 268 -14.78 -26.42 -4.39
C LEU A 268 -15.83 -27.52 -4.62
N SER A 269 -16.43 -28.04 -3.54
CA SER A 269 -17.35 -29.17 -3.58
C SER A 269 -18.66 -28.88 -2.87
N LEU A 270 -19.77 -29.35 -3.45
CA LEU A 270 -21.09 -29.36 -2.81
C LEU A 270 -21.20 -30.41 -1.69
N ASP A 271 -20.32 -31.39 -1.68
CA ASP A 271 -20.32 -32.47 -0.68
C ASP A 271 -19.59 -32.06 0.61
N ASP A 272 -18.77 -31.02 0.54
CA ASP A 272 -18.12 -30.46 1.73
C ASP A 272 -19.13 -29.62 2.54
N LYS A 273 -19.55 -30.14 3.69
CA LYS A 273 -20.57 -29.56 4.56
C LYS A 273 -20.01 -29.09 5.90
N THR A 274 -18.71 -29.10 6.07
CA THR A 274 -18.08 -28.74 7.33
C THR A 274 -17.06 -27.63 7.12
N TYR A 275 -17.16 -26.61 7.99
CA TYR A 275 -16.11 -25.61 8.10
C TYR A 275 -14.98 -26.12 9.02
N ILE A 276 -13.79 -25.57 8.84
CA ILE A 276 -12.63 -25.87 9.71
C ILE A 276 -12.91 -25.51 11.18
N ASP A 277 -13.74 -24.49 11.44
CA ASP A 277 -14.16 -24.07 12.77
C ASP A 277 -15.25 -24.97 13.39
N GLY A 278 -15.61 -26.08 12.74
CA GLY A 278 -16.59 -27.06 13.23
C GLY A 278 -18.06 -26.67 12.95
N GLY A 279 -18.32 -25.57 12.29
CA GLY A 279 -19.64 -25.18 11.78
C GLY A 279 -20.09 -26.09 10.62
N LYS A 280 -21.37 -26.02 10.27
CA LYS A 280 -21.92 -26.70 9.07
C LYS A 280 -22.14 -25.68 7.96
N VAL A 281 -21.70 -26.01 6.76
CA VAL A 281 -22.01 -25.24 5.56
C VAL A 281 -23.53 -25.22 5.35
N PRO A 282 -24.16 -24.05 5.18
CA PRO A 282 -25.59 -23.95 4.92
C PRO A 282 -26.00 -24.75 3.68
N GLU A 283 -27.15 -25.45 3.75
CA GLU A 283 -27.70 -26.09 2.57
C GLU A 283 -28.16 -25.03 1.55
N VAL A 284 -27.63 -25.12 0.34
CA VAL A 284 -28.05 -24.25 -0.77
C VAL A 284 -29.31 -24.84 -1.39
N ALA A 285 -30.34 -24.02 -1.60
CA ALA A 285 -31.53 -24.43 -2.33
C ALA A 285 -31.12 -24.88 -3.74
N LYS A 286 -31.61 -26.05 -4.20
CA LYS A 286 -31.32 -26.53 -5.55
C LYS A 286 -31.72 -25.48 -6.59
N ILE A 287 -30.73 -24.84 -7.16
CA ILE A 287 -30.93 -23.90 -8.27
C ILE A 287 -30.98 -24.74 -9.54
N THR A 288 -32.08 -24.67 -10.28
CA THR A 288 -32.11 -25.21 -11.62
C THR A 288 -31.22 -24.32 -12.49
N PRO A 289 -30.22 -24.87 -13.22
CA PRO A 289 -29.36 -24.05 -14.05
C PRO A 289 -30.23 -23.19 -14.98
N ALA A 290 -30.14 -21.88 -14.85
CA ALA A 290 -30.74 -21.00 -15.82
C ALA A 290 -30.03 -21.20 -17.16
N PRO A 291 -30.76 -21.20 -18.31
CA PRO A 291 -30.09 -21.28 -19.60
C PRO A 291 -29.10 -20.13 -19.69
N GLN A 292 -27.83 -20.50 -19.86
CA GLN A 292 -26.69 -19.58 -19.94
C GLN A 292 -27.00 -18.46 -20.96
N LYS A 293 -27.41 -17.29 -20.48
CA LYS A 293 -27.19 -16.05 -21.19
C LYS A 293 -25.78 -15.62 -20.84
N THR A 294 -24.87 -15.98 -21.70
CA THR A 294 -23.49 -15.49 -21.76
C THR A 294 -23.50 -13.98 -21.98
N ASP A 295 -23.68 -13.22 -20.91
CA ASP A 295 -23.27 -11.82 -20.81
C ASP A 295 -22.10 -11.70 -19.81
N VAL A 296 -21.23 -12.70 -19.77
CA VAL A 296 -19.84 -12.48 -19.37
C VAL A 296 -19.21 -11.84 -20.59
N GLN A 297 -18.99 -10.54 -20.56
CA GLN A 297 -18.08 -9.93 -21.52
C GLN A 297 -16.82 -10.81 -21.52
N GLU A 298 -16.55 -11.44 -22.67
CA GLU A 298 -15.28 -12.08 -22.96
C GLU A 298 -14.16 -11.02 -22.89
N THR A 299 -13.79 -10.63 -21.68
CA THR A 299 -12.41 -10.23 -21.44
C THR A 299 -11.65 -11.55 -21.39
N VAL A 300 -11.23 -12.00 -22.57
CA VAL A 300 -10.23 -13.06 -22.74
C VAL A 300 -9.13 -12.79 -21.73
N ALA A 301 -8.75 -13.80 -20.93
CA ALA A 301 -7.51 -13.75 -20.17
C ALA A 301 -6.44 -13.22 -21.15
N PRO A 302 -5.70 -12.16 -20.83
CA PRO A 302 -4.79 -11.57 -21.80
C PRO A 302 -3.87 -12.68 -22.29
N GLU A 303 -4.01 -13.06 -23.57
CA GLU A 303 -3.02 -13.90 -24.23
C GLU A 303 -1.68 -13.26 -23.94
N SER A 304 -0.76 -14.05 -23.39
CA SER A 304 0.64 -13.67 -23.25
C SER A 304 1.16 -13.33 -24.65
N THR A 305 1.03 -12.06 -25.04
CA THR A 305 1.55 -11.57 -26.33
C THR A 305 3.07 -11.60 -26.26
N SER A 306 3.60 -12.75 -26.66
CA SER A 306 5.00 -12.98 -26.95
C SER A 306 5.54 -11.89 -27.90
N ALA A 307 6.57 -11.21 -27.42
CA ALA A 307 7.68 -10.64 -28.17
C ALA A 307 7.35 -9.93 -29.51
N ASN A 308 6.85 -8.69 -29.42
CA ASN A 308 7.34 -7.65 -30.33
C ASN A 308 6.88 -6.27 -29.85
N THR A 309 7.69 -5.56 -29.03
CA THR A 309 7.39 -4.12 -28.85
C THR A 309 8.20 -3.42 -27.74
N GLY A 310 9.50 -3.36 -27.82
CA GLY A 310 10.26 -2.49 -26.87
C GLY A 310 9.83 -1.01 -26.89
N LYS A 311 9.29 -0.49 -27.99
CA LYS A 311 8.76 0.88 -28.07
C LYS A 311 7.31 1.02 -27.57
N LYS A 312 6.43 0.07 -27.87
CA LYS A 312 5.04 0.08 -27.36
C LYS A 312 5.00 -0.17 -25.86
N SER A 313 5.90 -1.01 -25.33
CA SER A 313 6.02 -1.27 -23.90
C SER A 313 6.34 -0.03 -23.08
N PHE A 314 7.35 0.79 -23.51
CA PHE A 314 7.71 2.01 -22.78
C PHE A 314 6.57 3.04 -22.71
N VAL A 315 5.89 3.28 -23.83
CA VAL A 315 4.77 4.24 -23.88
C VAL A 315 3.61 3.78 -22.99
N ASN A 316 3.28 2.50 -23.01
CA ASN A 316 2.22 1.95 -22.16
C ASN A 316 2.59 2.04 -20.67
N ILE A 317 3.84 1.73 -20.30
CA ILE A 317 4.33 1.92 -18.94
C ILE A 317 4.20 3.40 -18.53
N ALA A 318 4.66 4.33 -19.37
CA ALA A 318 4.59 5.76 -19.06
C ALA A 318 3.15 6.27 -18.88
N LEU A 319 2.21 5.80 -19.71
CA LEU A 319 0.79 6.15 -19.59
C LEU A 319 0.20 5.67 -18.25
N ARG A 320 0.49 4.43 -17.84
CA ARG A 320 0.02 3.89 -16.56
C ARG A 320 0.59 4.64 -15.37
N LEU A 321 1.89 4.92 -15.37
CA LEU A 321 2.52 5.68 -14.30
C LEU A 321 1.96 7.10 -14.22
N SER A 322 1.51 7.68 -15.35
CA SER A 322 0.86 8.99 -15.35
C SER A 322 -0.46 9.03 -14.57
N GLU A 323 -1.18 7.92 -14.48
CA GLU A 323 -2.41 7.80 -13.65
C GLU A 323 -2.07 7.92 -12.16
N GLY A 324 -1.04 7.20 -11.70
CA GLY A 324 -0.54 7.31 -10.33
C GLY A 324 0.06 8.68 -10.00
N MET A 325 0.58 9.40 -10.99
CA MET A 325 1.13 10.74 -10.83
C MET A 325 0.11 11.75 -10.29
N GLY A 326 -1.17 11.61 -10.65
CA GLY A 326 -2.25 12.45 -10.12
C GLY A 326 -2.36 12.36 -8.60
N ALA A 327 -2.29 11.15 -8.04
CA ALA A 327 -2.30 10.91 -6.60
C ALA A 327 -1.03 11.47 -5.94
N THR A 328 0.14 11.25 -6.54
CA THR A 328 1.43 11.81 -6.08
C THR A 328 1.38 13.35 -6.00
N LEU A 329 0.87 14.01 -7.06
CA LEU A 329 0.70 15.47 -7.08
C LEU A 329 -0.28 15.96 -6.02
N LEU A 330 -1.38 15.23 -5.81
CA LEU A 330 -2.38 15.57 -4.79
C LEU A 330 -1.79 15.51 -3.38
N ILE A 331 -1.06 14.41 -3.04
CA ILE A 331 -0.34 14.30 -1.77
C ILE A 331 0.62 15.47 -1.60
N PHE A 332 1.45 15.75 -2.61
CA PHE A 332 2.44 16.82 -2.60
C PHE A 332 1.78 18.18 -2.31
N VAL A 333 0.77 18.58 -3.09
CA VAL A 333 0.09 19.87 -2.95
C VAL A 333 -0.61 19.98 -1.60
N LEU A 334 -1.40 18.99 -1.20
CA LEU A 334 -2.14 19.03 0.06
C LEU A 334 -1.19 19.04 1.27
N THR A 335 -0.08 18.32 1.20
CA THR A 335 0.94 18.38 2.25
C THR A 335 1.46 19.79 2.41
N LEU A 336 1.84 20.48 1.34
CA LEU A 336 2.31 21.87 1.42
C LEU A 336 1.23 22.82 1.92
N VAL A 337 0.00 22.71 1.40
CA VAL A 337 -1.14 23.55 1.78
C VAL A 337 -1.44 23.45 3.28
N PHE A 338 -1.29 22.27 3.89
CA PHE A 338 -1.56 22.08 5.31
C PHE A 338 -0.33 22.27 6.20
N SER A 339 0.84 21.79 5.80
CA SER A 339 2.05 21.82 6.64
C SER A 339 2.63 23.22 6.81
N MET A 340 2.65 24.03 5.74
CA MET A 340 3.18 25.39 5.84
C MET A 340 2.38 26.28 6.82
N PRO A 341 1.03 26.34 6.76
CA PRO A 341 0.25 27.06 7.75
C PRO A 341 0.35 26.48 9.16
N LEU A 342 0.41 25.13 9.31
CA LEU A 342 0.58 24.46 10.59
C LEU A 342 1.95 24.75 11.24
N GLY A 343 2.99 24.97 10.45
CA GLY A 343 4.32 25.36 10.93
C GLY A 343 4.32 26.73 11.65
N LEU A 344 3.43 27.65 11.29
CA LEU A 344 3.39 29.00 11.90
C LEU A 344 2.99 28.96 13.40
N PRO A 345 1.85 28.33 13.80
CA PRO A 345 1.52 28.22 15.22
C PRO A 345 2.56 27.42 16.02
N LEU A 346 3.15 26.37 15.42
CA LEU A 346 4.23 25.60 16.06
C LEU A 346 5.46 26.49 16.32
N THR A 347 5.84 27.33 15.35
CA THR A 347 6.89 28.34 15.53
C THR A 347 6.55 29.31 16.65
N ALA A 348 5.32 29.81 16.69
CA ALA A 348 4.87 30.73 17.73
C ALA A 348 4.91 30.08 19.12
N MET A 349 4.46 28.84 19.25
CA MET A 349 4.58 28.05 20.48
C MET A 349 6.06 27.84 20.88
N ARG A 350 6.91 27.47 19.91
CA ARG A 350 8.35 27.23 20.10
C ARG A 350 9.11 28.48 20.57
N MET A 351 8.67 29.66 20.13
CA MET A 351 9.24 30.97 20.50
C MET A 351 8.50 31.65 21.66
N SER A 352 7.49 31.01 22.24
CA SER A 352 6.68 31.57 23.33
C SER A 352 7.51 31.77 24.60
N LYS A 353 7.15 32.77 25.40
CA LYS A 353 7.66 32.95 26.78
C LYS A 353 7.05 31.95 27.77
N ILE A 354 5.93 31.32 27.43
CA ILE A 354 5.27 30.31 28.27
C ILE A 354 6.05 28.99 28.11
N LYS A 355 6.80 28.64 29.14
CA LYS A 355 7.69 27.46 29.14
C LYS A 355 6.95 26.17 28.74
N VAL A 356 5.71 25.99 29.19
CA VAL A 356 4.90 24.78 28.86
C VAL A 356 4.66 24.68 27.35
N LEU A 357 4.22 25.77 26.69
CA LEU A 357 4.00 25.78 25.24
C LEU A 357 5.30 25.56 24.46
N GLN A 358 6.39 26.19 24.93
CA GLN A 358 7.71 26.01 24.33
C GLN A 358 8.16 24.55 24.42
N TRP A 359 7.94 23.90 25.58
CA TRP A 359 8.34 22.53 25.83
C TRP A 359 7.53 21.54 24.99
N ILE A 360 6.19 21.73 24.92
CA ILE A 360 5.31 20.92 24.06
C ILE A 360 5.78 20.99 22.59
N ALA A 361 5.98 22.20 22.06
CA ALA A 361 6.43 22.37 20.69
C ALA A 361 7.83 21.75 20.46
N LYS A 362 8.73 21.84 21.43
CA LYS A 362 10.06 21.25 21.36
C LYS A 362 10.00 19.73 21.27
N ILE A 363 9.18 19.09 22.11
CA ILE A 363 9.01 17.62 22.10
C ILE A 363 8.40 17.17 20.78
N TYR A 364 7.30 17.81 20.37
CA TYR A 364 6.65 17.48 19.09
C TYR A 364 7.62 17.55 17.91
N ILE A 365 8.34 18.66 17.77
CA ILE A 365 9.32 18.85 16.69
C ILE A 365 10.45 17.82 16.79
N SER A 366 10.91 17.51 18.01
CA SER A 366 11.95 16.51 18.23
C SER A 366 11.51 15.10 17.81
N ILE A 367 10.27 14.73 18.12
CA ILE A 367 9.70 13.41 17.72
C ILE A 367 9.56 13.37 16.19
N MET A 368 8.88 14.37 15.60
CA MET A 368 8.59 14.35 14.16
C MET A 368 9.85 14.40 13.28
N ARG A 369 10.91 15.07 13.73
CA ARG A 369 12.19 15.11 12.99
C ARG A 369 13.17 14.03 13.39
N GLY A 370 12.93 13.33 14.48
CA GLY A 370 13.79 12.28 15.01
C GLY A 370 13.33 10.85 14.73
N THR A 371 12.15 10.68 14.12
CA THR A 371 11.61 9.36 13.76
C THR A 371 11.35 9.27 12.26
N PRO A 372 11.45 8.07 11.66
CA PRO A 372 11.15 7.86 10.24
C PRO A 372 9.71 8.23 9.90
N LEU A 373 9.50 8.96 8.79
CA LEU A 373 8.16 9.34 8.32
C LEU A 373 7.27 8.13 8.07
N MET A 374 7.82 7.03 7.53
CA MET A 374 7.11 5.78 7.30
C MET A 374 6.44 5.25 8.58
N LEU A 375 7.17 5.22 9.70
CA LEU A 375 6.60 4.79 10.99
C LEU A 375 5.52 5.74 11.50
N GLN A 376 5.66 7.04 11.25
CA GLN A 376 4.64 8.02 11.61
C GLN A 376 3.35 7.80 10.81
N LEU A 377 3.44 7.48 9.52
CA LEU A 377 2.28 7.14 8.68
C LEU A 377 1.55 5.91 9.25
N LEU A 378 2.28 4.86 9.61
CA LEU A 378 1.69 3.66 10.23
C LEU A 378 0.98 3.98 11.55
N VAL A 379 1.58 4.84 12.39
CA VAL A 379 0.96 5.28 13.66
C VAL A 379 -0.30 6.11 13.41
N VAL A 380 -0.29 7.01 12.43
CA VAL A 380 -1.48 7.81 12.09
C VAL A 380 -2.59 6.94 11.54
N PHE A 381 -2.24 5.95 10.70
CA PHE A 381 -3.21 5.07 10.04
C PHE A 381 -3.81 4.03 11.01
N TYR A 382 -2.98 3.28 11.72
CA TYR A 382 -3.43 2.22 12.61
C TYR A 382 -3.70 2.67 14.06
N GLY A 383 -3.07 3.77 14.50
CA GLY A 383 -3.15 4.27 15.87
C GLY A 383 -4.57 4.47 16.40
N PRO A 384 -5.52 5.06 15.65
CA PRO A 384 -6.90 5.25 16.10
C PRO A 384 -7.57 3.94 16.52
N TYR A 385 -7.33 2.85 15.79
CA TYR A 385 -7.86 1.54 16.17
C TYR A 385 -7.16 0.96 17.41
N TYR A 386 -5.82 0.95 17.44
CA TYR A 386 -5.09 0.31 18.53
C TYR A 386 -5.23 1.06 19.85
N ILE A 387 -5.24 2.41 19.82
CA ILE A 387 -5.28 3.25 21.02
C ILE A 387 -6.72 3.44 21.52
N PHE A 388 -7.65 3.78 20.60
CA PHE A 388 -9.01 4.20 20.94
C PHE A 388 -10.09 3.17 20.57
N LYS A 389 -9.72 2.05 19.90
CA LYS A 389 -10.66 1.04 19.37
C LYS A 389 -11.67 1.61 18.37
N ILE A 390 -11.33 2.71 17.69
CA ILE A 390 -12.18 3.34 16.69
C ILE A 390 -11.92 2.63 15.35
N LYS A 391 -12.97 2.04 14.78
CA LYS A 391 -12.95 1.57 13.40
C LYS A 391 -13.12 2.79 12.48
N LEU A 392 -12.21 2.97 11.57
CA LEU A 392 -12.25 4.04 10.59
C LEU A 392 -12.66 3.45 9.23
N PRO A 393 -13.39 4.23 8.42
CA PRO A 393 -13.80 3.75 7.11
C PRO A 393 -12.59 3.61 6.17
N TYR A 394 -12.76 2.82 5.12
CA TYR A 394 -11.75 2.58 4.08
C TYR A 394 -11.11 3.88 3.54
N GLU A 395 -11.91 4.91 3.34
CA GLU A 395 -11.48 6.21 2.82
C GLU A 395 -10.52 6.95 3.76
N TYR A 396 -10.43 6.53 5.02
CA TYR A 396 -9.50 7.13 5.99
C TYR A 396 -8.04 7.00 5.56
N ARG A 397 -7.69 6.01 4.76
CA ARG A 397 -6.33 5.80 4.23
C ARG A 397 -5.76 7.06 3.59
N PHE A 398 -6.52 7.70 2.70
CA PHE A 398 -6.15 8.97 2.08
C PHE A 398 -5.91 10.07 3.12
N TYR A 399 -6.84 10.22 4.06
CA TYR A 399 -6.72 11.23 5.11
C TYR A 399 -5.52 10.96 6.03
N ALA A 400 -5.25 9.71 6.36
CA ALA A 400 -4.10 9.33 7.18
C ALA A 400 -2.77 9.71 6.53
N VAL A 401 -2.65 9.50 5.20
CA VAL A 401 -1.49 9.94 4.42
C VAL A 401 -1.33 11.46 4.55
N ILE A 402 -2.36 12.24 4.23
CA ILE A 402 -2.29 13.70 4.27
C ILE A 402 -1.99 14.21 5.69
N ILE A 403 -2.63 13.66 6.72
CA ILE A 403 -2.40 14.04 8.12
C ILE A 403 -0.95 13.72 8.51
N GLY A 404 -0.46 12.51 8.23
CA GLY A 404 0.89 12.09 8.58
C GLY A 404 1.96 12.99 7.95
N PHE A 405 1.85 13.22 6.65
CA PHE A 405 2.74 14.13 5.91
C PHE A 405 2.64 15.56 6.44
N ALA A 406 1.43 16.09 6.60
CA ALA A 406 1.23 17.47 7.07
C ALA A 406 1.81 17.69 8.46
N LEU A 407 1.62 16.75 9.38
CA LEU A 407 2.19 16.82 10.73
C LEU A 407 3.72 16.75 10.70
N ASN A 408 4.29 15.83 9.93
CA ASN A 408 5.73 15.73 9.82
C ASN A 408 6.34 17.02 9.25
N TYR A 409 5.90 17.45 8.07
CA TYR A 409 6.45 18.64 7.40
C TYR A 409 6.18 19.95 8.15
N ALA A 410 5.09 20.05 8.93
CA ALA A 410 4.85 21.20 9.81
C ALA A 410 5.97 21.37 10.86
N ALA A 411 6.57 20.28 11.34
CA ALA A 411 7.69 20.35 12.27
C ALA A 411 8.96 20.89 11.60
N TYR A 412 9.22 20.51 10.34
CA TYR A 412 10.35 21.05 9.56
C TYR A 412 10.14 22.53 9.26
N PHE A 413 8.97 22.92 8.75
CA PHE A 413 8.68 24.34 8.49
C PHE A 413 8.70 25.18 9.76
N ALA A 414 8.27 24.65 10.90
CA ALA A 414 8.34 25.37 12.16
C ALA A 414 9.78 25.76 12.56
N GLU A 415 10.75 24.86 12.38
CA GLU A 415 12.16 25.16 12.67
C GLU A 415 12.77 26.09 11.62
N ILE A 416 12.40 25.94 10.34
CA ILE A 416 12.81 26.87 9.27
C ILE A 416 12.31 28.29 9.57
N TYR A 417 11.04 28.44 9.91
CA TYR A 417 10.48 29.75 10.27
C TYR A 417 11.12 30.35 11.51
N ARG A 418 11.35 29.52 12.55
CA ARG A 418 12.05 29.94 13.76
C ARG A 418 13.45 30.44 13.44
N SER A 419 14.22 29.68 12.68
CA SER A 419 15.56 30.04 12.24
C SER A 419 15.57 31.34 11.44
N GLY A 420 14.63 31.45 10.47
CA GLY A 420 14.46 32.68 9.67
C GLY A 420 14.17 33.93 10.52
N ILE A 421 13.25 33.83 11.48
CA ILE A 421 12.94 34.98 12.38
C ILE A 421 14.15 35.35 13.24
N GLN A 422 14.89 34.35 13.74
CA GLN A 422 16.07 34.57 14.58
C GLN A 422 17.27 35.10 13.80
N SER A 423 17.34 34.87 12.51
CA SER A 423 18.42 35.35 11.64
C SER A 423 18.36 36.87 11.38
N ILE A 424 17.21 37.53 11.63
CA ILE A 424 17.08 38.96 11.43
C ILE A 424 17.75 39.71 12.59
N PRO A 425 18.66 40.67 12.30
CA PRO A 425 19.35 41.45 13.34
C PRO A 425 18.38 42.15 14.27
N VAL A 426 18.69 42.14 15.57
CA VAL A 426 17.85 42.80 16.61
C VAL A 426 17.66 44.28 16.34
N GLY A 427 18.67 44.98 15.79
CA GLY A 427 18.60 46.38 15.41
C GLY A 427 17.47 46.74 14.44
N GLN A 428 16.99 45.81 13.63
CA GLN A 428 15.81 46.03 12.77
C GLN A 428 14.52 46.22 13.60
N ARG A 429 14.40 45.55 14.73
CA ARG A 429 13.27 45.70 15.66
C ARG A 429 13.38 46.99 16.44
N GLU A 430 14.59 47.31 16.93
CA GLU A 430 14.87 48.52 17.69
C GLU A 430 14.65 49.75 16.83
N ALA A 431 15.13 49.75 15.58
CA ALA A 431 14.89 50.84 14.64
C ALA A 431 13.39 51.04 14.35
N ALA A 432 12.63 49.96 14.19
CA ALA A 432 11.19 50.01 13.97
C ALA A 432 10.45 50.58 15.21
N GLU A 433 10.87 50.22 16.42
CA GLU A 433 10.30 50.73 17.66
C GLU A 433 10.57 52.25 17.81
N VAL A 434 11.77 52.74 17.47
CA VAL A 434 12.11 54.17 17.45
C VAL A 434 11.25 54.94 16.44
N LEU A 435 10.95 54.31 15.27
CA LEU A 435 10.07 54.88 14.25
C LEU A 435 8.58 54.79 14.59
N GLY A 436 8.21 54.32 15.77
CA GLY A 436 6.83 54.25 16.24
C GLY A 436 5.99 53.11 15.64
N TYR A 437 6.61 52.11 14.98
CA TYR A 437 5.87 50.97 14.47
C TYR A 437 5.32 50.13 15.62
N SER A 438 4.05 49.71 15.47
CA SER A 438 3.50 48.69 16.37
C SER A 438 4.23 47.36 16.15
N ARG A 439 4.24 46.46 17.14
CA ARG A 439 4.88 45.17 17.03
C ARG A 439 4.37 44.34 15.85
N ALA A 440 3.06 44.41 15.55
CA ALA A 440 2.49 43.80 14.36
C ALA A 440 3.02 44.44 13.07
N GLY A 441 3.07 45.80 13.06
CA GLY A 441 3.65 46.54 11.94
C GLY A 441 5.11 46.22 11.71
N THR A 442 5.91 46.13 12.78
CA THR A 442 7.31 45.71 12.73
C THR A 442 7.43 44.30 12.15
N PHE A 443 6.60 43.34 12.63
CA PHE A 443 6.66 41.97 12.13
C PHE A 443 6.27 41.91 10.65
N PHE A 444 5.09 42.38 10.26
CA PHE A 444 4.59 42.15 8.90
C PHE A 444 5.27 43.04 7.84
N LYS A 445 5.68 44.25 8.20
CA LYS A 445 6.26 45.19 7.23
C LYS A 445 7.79 45.13 7.15
N ILE A 446 8.47 44.66 8.20
CA ILE A 446 9.94 44.73 8.29
C ILE A 446 10.55 43.31 8.43
N ILE A 447 10.11 42.54 9.43
CA ILE A 447 10.73 41.25 9.73
C ILE A 447 10.30 40.17 8.73
N PHE A 448 8.99 40.06 8.47
CA PHE A 448 8.44 38.99 7.64
C PHE A 448 8.97 38.99 6.19
N PRO A 449 9.04 40.13 5.46
CA PRO A 449 9.60 40.15 4.12
C PRO A 449 11.07 39.69 4.05
N GLN A 450 11.87 40.18 5.04
CA GLN A 450 13.28 39.76 5.14
C GLN A 450 13.42 38.28 5.54
N MET A 451 12.54 37.81 6.45
CA MET A 451 12.51 36.42 6.86
C MET A 451 12.20 35.51 5.68
N VAL A 452 11.15 35.84 4.88
CA VAL A 452 10.74 35.04 3.72
C VAL A 452 11.93 34.81 2.78
N LYS A 453 12.67 35.86 2.44
CA LYS A 453 13.88 35.73 1.61
C LYS A 453 14.90 34.73 2.20
N ARG A 454 15.18 34.85 3.52
CA ARG A 454 16.19 34.01 4.19
C ARG A 454 15.79 32.54 4.34
N ILE A 455 14.47 32.27 4.41
CA ILE A 455 13.99 30.90 4.54
C ILE A 455 13.76 30.21 3.18
N MET A 456 13.79 30.92 2.05
CA MET A 456 13.53 30.33 0.74
C MET A 456 14.45 29.16 0.42
N PRO A 457 15.79 29.21 0.57
CA PRO A 457 16.64 28.08 0.28
C PRO A 457 16.31 26.82 1.10
N PRO A 458 16.18 26.88 2.45
CA PRO A 458 15.77 25.70 3.21
C PRO A 458 14.34 25.24 2.89
N VAL A 459 13.39 26.15 2.58
CA VAL A 459 12.05 25.77 2.13
C VAL A 459 12.12 25.02 0.80
N THR A 460 12.92 25.51 -0.15
CA THR A 460 13.13 24.85 -1.44
C THR A 460 13.65 23.41 -1.24
N ASN A 461 14.62 23.21 -0.35
CA ASN A 461 15.13 21.87 -0.05
C ASN A 461 14.05 20.92 0.50
N GLU A 462 13.22 21.40 1.43
CA GLU A 462 12.13 20.58 1.98
C GLU A 462 11.05 20.28 0.93
N VAL A 463 10.71 21.24 0.06
CA VAL A 463 9.76 21.03 -1.04
C VAL A 463 10.28 20.00 -2.04
N ILE A 464 11.56 20.04 -2.39
CA ILE A 464 12.23 19.05 -3.25
C ILE A 464 12.25 17.66 -2.58
N THR A 465 12.51 17.61 -1.27
CA THR A 465 12.50 16.36 -0.51
C THR A 465 11.10 15.74 -0.47
N LEU A 466 10.07 16.56 -0.28
CA LEU A 466 8.68 16.12 -0.25
C LEU A 466 8.28 15.39 -1.53
N VAL A 467 8.76 15.81 -2.71
CA VAL A 467 8.48 15.10 -3.97
C VAL A 467 8.87 13.63 -3.87
N LYS A 468 10.04 13.33 -3.30
CA LYS A 468 10.51 11.95 -3.14
C LYS A 468 9.78 11.22 -2.02
N ASP A 469 9.50 11.90 -0.94
CA ASP A 469 8.85 11.31 0.23
C ASP A 469 7.41 10.87 -0.07
N THR A 470 6.72 11.45 -1.08
CA THR A 470 5.36 11.02 -1.46
C THR A 470 5.27 9.52 -1.72
N SER A 471 6.36 8.89 -2.20
CA SER A 471 6.43 7.44 -2.39
C SER A 471 6.21 6.64 -1.10
N LEU A 472 6.52 7.22 0.08
CA LEU A 472 6.33 6.53 1.37
C LEU A 472 4.86 6.23 1.70
N ALA A 473 3.91 6.78 0.93
CA ALA A 473 2.50 6.45 1.05
C ALA A 473 2.20 4.96 0.77
N PHE A 474 3.11 4.25 0.07
CA PHE A 474 3.01 2.80 -0.12
C PHE A 474 2.91 2.03 1.20
N ALA A 475 3.58 2.51 2.26
CA ALA A 475 3.61 1.85 3.57
C ALA A 475 2.22 1.67 4.22
N VAL A 476 1.24 2.48 3.82
CA VAL A 476 -0.16 2.31 4.20
C VAL A 476 -1.02 1.84 3.02
N ALA A 477 -0.41 1.22 2.03
CA ALA A 477 -1.01 0.71 0.80
C ALA A 477 -1.92 1.75 0.10
N TYR A 478 -1.47 3.01 0.06
CA TYR A 478 -2.12 4.05 -0.73
C TYR A 478 -1.51 4.07 -2.13
N THR A 479 -2.36 3.84 -3.14
CA THR A 479 -1.91 3.73 -4.52
C THR A 479 -1.54 5.12 -5.08
N GLU A 480 -0.26 5.35 -5.27
CA GLU A 480 0.34 6.50 -5.93
C GLU A 480 1.35 6.01 -7.00
N MET A 481 2.09 6.88 -7.65
CA MET A 481 2.92 6.51 -8.81
C MET A 481 3.95 5.40 -8.51
N PHE A 482 4.61 5.41 -7.36
CA PHE A 482 5.59 4.39 -7.00
C PHE A 482 4.93 3.04 -6.77
N THR A 483 3.77 3.02 -6.09
CA THR A 483 2.94 1.81 -5.90
C THR A 483 2.49 1.24 -7.24
N VAL A 484 2.01 2.09 -8.16
CA VAL A 484 1.67 1.66 -9.53
C VAL A 484 2.89 1.08 -10.24
N ALA A 485 4.07 1.71 -10.10
CA ALA A 485 5.30 1.21 -10.73
C ALA A 485 5.68 -0.18 -10.20
N GLN A 486 5.54 -0.45 -8.90
CA GLN A 486 5.76 -1.76 -8.31
C GLN A 486 4.78 -2.80 -8.87
N GLN A 487 3.49 -2.48 -8.92
CA GLN A 487 2.45 -3.37 -9.43
C GLN A 487 2.66 -3.69 -10.93
N VAL A 488 2.95 -2.69 -11.75
CA VAL A 488 3.27 -2.88 -13.18
C VAL A 488 4.57 -3.67 -13.36
N SER A 489 5.59 -3.42 -12.53
CA SER A 489 6.84 -4.19 -12.52
C SER A 489 6.57 -5.67 -12.23
N SER A 490 5.69 -5.95 -11.27
CA SER A 490 5.27 -7.32 -10.92
C SER A 490 4.49 -8.00 -12.03
N SER A 491 3.52 -7.33 -12.63
CA SER A 491 2.71 -7.89 -13.73
C SER A 491 3.53 -8.18 -14.98
N MET A 492 4.53 -7.34 -15.28
CA MET A 492 5.42 -7.48 -16.45
C MET A 492 6.67 -8.33 -16.18
N ALA A 493 6.91 -8.75 -14.94
CA ALA A 493 8.16 -9.39 -14.50
C ALA A 493 9.40 -8.61 -15.00
N SER A 494 9.39 -7.28 -14.85
CA SER A 494 10.41 -6.38 -15.41
C SER A 494 10.70 -5.21 -14.49
N VAL A 495 11.97 -4.82 -14.37
CA VAL A 495 12.39 -3.63 -13.61
C VAL A 495 12.16 -2.32 -14.37
N MET A 496 11.83 -2.39 -15.66
CA MET A 496 11.67 -1.20 -16.52
C MET A 496 10.66 -0.19 -15.94
N PRO A 497 9.49 -0.57 -15.39
CA PRO A 497 8.56 0.38 -14.77
C PRO A 497 9.17 1.19 -13.63
N LEU A 498 10.05 0.60 -12.82
CA LEU A 498 10.75 1.30 -11.73
C LEU A 498 11.73 2.35 -12.26
N PHE A 499 12.45 2.05 -13.35
CA PHE A 499 13.31 3.04 -14.01
C PHE A 499 12.50 4.18 -14.61
N VAL A 500 11.36 3.88 -15.24
CA VAL A 500 10.45 4.90 -15.78
C VAL A 500 9.88 5.78 -14.65
N ALA A 501 9.49 5.19 -13.52
CA ALA A 501 9.06 5.95 -12.34
C ALA A 501 10.17 6.86 -11.82
N GLY A 502 11.41 6.36 -11.74
CA GLY A 502 12.58 7.17 -11.39
C GLY A 502 12.74 8.38 -12.29
N LEU A 503 12.53 8.21 -13.62
CA LEU A 503 12.55 9.31 -14.57
C LEU A 503 11.42 10.32 -14.34
N PHE A 504 10.19 9.85 -14.05
CA PHE A 504 9.05 10.73 -13.71
C PHE A 504 9.33 11.53 -12.44
N TYR A 505 9.82 10.88 -11.36
CA TYR A 505 10.22 11.59 -10.15
C TYR A 505 11.32 12.61 -10.41
N TYR A 506 12.30 12.29 -11.24
CA TYR A 506 13.37 13.21 -11.63
C TYR A 506 12.81 14.45 -12.36
N ILE A 507 11.95 14.24 -13.36
CA ILE A 507 11.33 15.32 -14.14
C ILE A 507 10.44 16.18 -13.21
N PHE A 508 9.62 15.56 -12.38
CA PHE A 508 8.78 16.29 -11.43
C PHE A 508 9.62 17.12 -10.47
N ASN A 509 10.67 16.52 -9.92
CA ASN A 509 11.58 17.20 -9.01
C ASN A 509 12.30 18.37 -9.67
N PHE A 510 12.72 18.19 -10.95
CA PHE A 510 13.33 19.25 -11.76
C PHE A 510 12.37 20.43 -11.98
N ILE A 511 11.10 20.16 -12.31
CA ILE A 511 10.07 21.19 -12.49
C ILE A 511 9.85 21.97 -11.19
N VAL A 512 9.73 21.26 -10.06
CA VAL A 512 9.54 21.87 -8.73
C VAL A 512 10.76 22.71 -8.35
N ALA A 513 11.97 22.19 -8.53
CA ALA A 513 13.21 22.91 -8.24
C ALA A 513 13.31 24.21 -9.07
N TYR A 514 13.02 24.11 -10.37
CA TYR A 514 13.02 25.28 -11.28
C TYR A 514 11.97 26.31 -10.87
N ALA A 515 10.76 25.88 -10.51
CA ALA A 515 9.71 26.78 -10.02
C ALA A 515 10.12 27.48 -8.72
N MET A 516 10.74 26.75 -7.80
CA MET A 516 11.23 27.31 -6.53
C MET A 516 12.38 28.31 -6.75
N GLU A 517 13.30 28.02 -7.67
CA GLU A 517 14.37 28.94 -8.05
C GLU A 517 13.82 30.24 -8.66
N MET A 518 12.77 30.15 -9.50
CA MET A 518 12.11 31.35 -10.04
C MET A 518 11.47 32.19 -8.93
N ILE A 519 10.84 31.57 -7.93
CA ILE A 519 10.27 32.25 -6.78
C ILE A 519 11.38 32.93 -5.97
N GLU A 520 12.48 32.24 -5.72
CA GLU A 520 13.63 32.76 -4.99
C GLU A 520 14.22 33.98 -5.70
N LYS A 521 14.45 33.92 -7.02
CA LYS A 521 14.92 35.05 -7.83
C LYS A 521 13.99 36.25 -7.78
N LYS A 522 12.67 36.05 -7.78
CA LYS A 522 11.69 37.16 -7.64
C LYS A 522 11.71 37.82 -6.26
N LEU A 523 12.11 37.08 -5.23
CA LEU A 523 12.21 37.59 -3.86
C LEU A 523 13.58 38.24 -3.56
N ASP A 524 14.53 38.18 -4.50
CA ASP A 524 15.92 38.70 -4.33
C ASP A 524 16.06 40.22 -4.59
N TYR A 525 14.98 40.98 -4.46
CA TYR A 525 14.99 42.46 -4.66
C TYR A 525 15.59 43.27 -3.51
N TYR A 526 15.86 42.65 -2.35
CA TYR A 526 16.64 43.27 -1.26
C TYR A 526 18.05 42.67 -1.25
N ARG A 527 19.05 43.48 -1.56
CA ARG A 527 20.48 43.14 -1.35
C ARG A 527 20.94 43.50 0.06
#